data_6c9be2decea15ab919fd97acbd3533bb
#
_entry.id   6c9be2decea15ab919fd97acbd3533bb
#
_cell.length_a   1.000
_cell.length_b   1.000
_cell.length_c   1.000
_cell.angle_alpha   90.00
_cell.angle_beta   90.00
_cell.angle_gamma   90.00
#
_symmetry.space_group_name_H-M   'P 1'
#
loop_
_entity.id
_entity.type
_entity.pdbx_description
1 polymer ?
#
loop_
_entity_poly.entity_id
_entity_poly.type
_entity_poly.pdbx_seq_one_letter_code
_entity_poly.pdbx_strand_id
1 'polypeptide(L)'
;MLVGFRLRLFTLADELGNVSAACRAMGVDRSTYYRWKRKVDRWGLEALGVRERRRPRMPNQIGPHLEQKIIAFALGHPGLGPRRIAAELARQKWGGIRISEHGVWRVLCRVGLNTRAKRLALIARHRDPYERKPDRPPPERHIDASVPGEKVQLDCFFVGRLAGTKGTVWQYTAIDVASAFTWAELHTSQRNPRSRHTRELVHRVARELAAAGWKLREVTTDNGSEFRAHEFRDAVASLGARQRFIRAGRPNSNGCVERAQLTILEECWRPAFARSLIPKMTGLAHDLDAYLIDYNYDRAHTGRLTQGQVPADIVYGARKTSPGR
;
A
#
# COMPACT_ATOMS: atom_id res chain seq x y z
N MET A 1 -21.07 -35.70 5.84
CA MET A 1 -20.46 -36.90 6.44
C MET A 1 -20.90 -37.14 7.91
N LEU A 2 -20.72 -36.24 8.86
CA LEU A 2 -21.05 -36.49 10.28
C LEU A 2 -22.53 -36.73 10.61
N VAL A 3 -23.48 -36.09 9.92
CA VAL A 3 -24.91 -36.26 10.13
C VAL A 3 -25.35 -37.66 9.67
N GLY A 4 -24.87 -38.08 8.51
CA GLY A 4 -25.15 -39.43 7.98
C GLY A 4 -24.66 -40.54 8.90
N PHE A 5 -23.49 -40.41 9.49
CA PHE A 5 -22.96 -41.35 10.48
C PHE A 5 -23.86 -41.45 11.73
N ARG A 6 -24.36 -40.32 12.23
CA ARG A 6 -25.24 -40.30 13.40
C ARG A 6 -26.61 -40.89 13.11
N LEU A 7 -27.17 -40.60 11.94
CA LEU A 7 -28.43 -41.22 11.47
C LEU A 7 -28.28 -42.74 11.32
N ARG A 8 -27.19 -43.20 10.70
CA ARG A 8 -26.97 -44.65 10.52
C ARG A 8 -26.86 -45.38 11.85
N LEU A 9 -26.32 -44.76 12.91
CA LEU A 9 -26.31 -45.39 14.24
C LEU A 9 -27.72 -45.60 14.80
N PHE A 10 -28.66 -44.66 14.58
CA PHE A 10 -30.06 -44.83 15.01
C PHE A 10 -30.75 -45.93 14.18
N THR A 11 -30.61 -45.88 12.85
CA THR A 11 -31.17 -46.92 11.97
C THR A 11 -30.66 -48.32 12.35
N LEU A 12 -29.34 -48.45 12.57
CA LEU A 12 -28.75 -49.71 12.98
C LEU A 12 -29.22 -50.19 14.36
N ALA A 13 -29.45 -49.26 15.30
CA ALA A 13 -30.00 -49.62 16.60
C ALA A 13 -31.45 -50.12 16.51
N ASP A 14 -32.24 -49.53 15.64
CA ASP A 14 -33.64 -49.97 15.35
C ASP A 14 -33.65 -51.28 14.60
N GLU A 15 -32.80 -51.51 13.59
CA GLU A 15 -32.68 -52.76 12.84
C GLU A 15 -32.25 -53.95 13.72
N LEU A 16 -31.31 -53.71 14.64
CA LEU A 16 -30.81 -54.77 15.52
C LEU A 16 -31.66 -54.95 16.80
N GLY A 17 -32.61 -54.08 17.08
CA GLY A 17 -33.35 -54.06 18.33
C GLY A 17 -32.46 -53.92 19.58
N ASN A 18 -31.17 -53.60 19.39
CA ASN A 18 -30.17 -53.63 20.44
C ASN A 18 -29.17 -52.46 20.31
N VAL A 19 -29.36 -51.42 21.13
CA VAL A 19 -28.51 -50.23 21.15
C VAL A 19 -27.05 -50.56 21.45
N SER A 20 -26.83 -51.56 22.33
CA SER A 20 -25.45 -51.93 22.71
C SER A 20 -24.68 -52.58 21.60
N ALA A 21 -25.36 -53.39 20.77
CA ALA A 21 -24.79 -54.05 19.59
C ALA A 21 -24.48 -53.00 18.51
N ALA A 22 -25.41 -52.11 18.23
CA ALA A 22 -25.22 -51.04 17.26
C ALA A 22 -24.07 -50.08 17.64
N CYS A 23 -24.00 -49.72 18.91
CA CYS A 23 -22.90 -48.88 19.42
C CYS A 23 -21.53 -49.55 19.26
N ARG A 24 -21.44 -50.84 19.55
CA ARG A 24 -20.18 -51.62 19.38
C ARG A 24 -19.80 -51.70 17.90
N ALA A 25 -20.76 -52.01 17.03
CA ALA A 25 -20.53 -52.09 15.59
C ALA A 25 -20.06 -50.78 14.96
N MET A 26 -20.53 -49.67 15.47
CA MET A 26 -20.17 -48.32 14.99
C MET A 26 -19.03 -47.65 15.77
N GLY A 27 -18.45 -48.32 16.77
CA GLY A 27 -17.36 -47.75 17.59
C GLY A 27 -17.79 -46.53 18.41
N VAL A 28 -19.06 -46.47 18.86
CA VAL A 28 -19.61 -45.32 19.59
C VAL A 28 -20.01 -45.76 21.00
N ASP A 29 -19.76 -44.86 21.96
CA ASP A 29 -20.15 -45.12 23.34
C ASP A 29 -21.67 -45.00 23.52
N ARG A 30 -22.28 -45.92 24.33
CA ARG A 30 -23.73 -45.87 24.63
C ARG A 30 -24.20 -44.57 25.19
N SER A 31 -23.39 -43.91 26.01
CA SER A 31 -23.69 -42.57 26.56
C SER A 31 -23.87 -41.52 25.43
N THR A 32 -23.08 -41.64 24.38
CA THR A 32 -23.15 -40.77 23.21
C THR A 32 -24.43 -41.01 22.41
N TYR A 33 -24.85 -42.27 22.23
CA TYR A 33 -26.12 -42.61 21.60
C TYR A 33 -27.31 -41.96 22.33
N TYR A 34 -27.43 -42.15 23.67
CA TYR A 34 -28.52 -41.57 24.44
C TYR A 34 -28.45 -40.04 24.54
N ARG A 35 -27.27 -39.47 24.51
CA ARG A 35 -27.11 -38.01 24.42
C ARG A 35 -27.65 -37.46 23.08
N TRP A 36 -27.42 -38.16 21.98
CA TRP A 36 -27.97 -37.79 20.68
C TRP A 36 -29.46 -38.08 20.62
N LYS A 37 -29.92 -39.20 21.13
CA LYS A 37 -31.35 -39.56 21.18
C LYS A 37 -32.18 -38.52 21.91
N ARG A 38 -31.75 -38.09 23.11
CA ARG A 38 -32.40 -37.01 23.85
C ARG A 38 -32.52 -35.71 23.08
N LYS A 39 -31.54 -35.42 22.20
CA LYS A 39 -31.57 -34.23 21.33
C LYS A 39 -32.57 -34.40 20.19
N VAL A 40 -32.59 -35.57 19.58
CA VAL A 40 -33.54 -35.91 18.51
C VAL A 40 -34.99 -35.90 19.06
N ASP A 41 -35.23 -36.54 20.19
CA ASP A 41 -36.54 -36.57 20.83
C ASP A 41 -37.05 -35.20 21.17
N ARG A 42 -36.17 -34.25 21.51
CA ARG A 42 -36.56 -32.89 21.91
C ARG A 42 -36.65 -31.88 20.76
N TRP A 43 -35.80 -32.02 19.73
CA TRP A 43 -35.64 -31.02 18.67
C TRP A 43 -35.67 -31.60 17.25
N GLY A 44 -36.03 -32.86 17.09
CA GLY A 44 -36.04 -33.55 15.77
C GLY A 44 -34.65 -33.94 15.23
N LEU A 45 -34.66 -34.59 14.08
CA LEU A 45 -33.44 -35.12 13.43
C LEU A 45 -32.44 -34.01 13.04
N GLU A 46 -32.91 -32.81 12.81
CA GLU A 46 -32.06 -31.66 12.51
C GLU A 46 -31.05 -31.31 13.63
N ALA A 47 -31.39 -31.70 14.89
CA ALA A 47 -30.50 -31.52 16.03
C ALA A 47 -29.22 -32.37 16.00
N LEU A 48 -29.15 -33.34 15.07
CA LEU A 48 -27.95 -34.12 14.77
C LEU A 48 -26.95 -33.33 13.90
N GLY A 49 -27.37 -32.21 13.33
CA GLY A 49 -26.49 -31.32 12.60
C GLY A 49 -25.35 -30.79 13.44
N VAL A 50 -24.22 -30.50 12.81
CA VAL A 50 -23.11 -29.79 13.46
C VAL A 50 -23.56 -28.35 13.69
N ARG A 51 -23.79 -27.97 14.93
CA ARG A 51 -24.00 -26.55 15.25
C ARG A 51 -22.71 -25.78 14.95
N GLU A 52 -22.80 -24.80 14.06
CA GLU A 52 -21.72 -23.81 13.95
C GLU A 52 -21.48 -23.18 15.32
N ARG A 53 -20.25 -23.28 15.80
CA ARG A 53 -19.85 -22.61 17.03
C ARG A 53 -19.97 -21.11 16.79
N ARG A 54 -20.97 -20.45 17.38
CA ARG A 54 -20.99 -18.99 17.42
C ARG A 54 -19.69 -18.52 18.07
N ARG A 55 -18.92 -17.75 17.31
CA ARG A 55 -17.70 -17.16 17.87
C ARG A 55 -18.09 -16.31 19.07
N PRO A 56 -17.39 -16.42 20.21
CA PRO A 56 -17.68 -15.60 21.37
C PRO A 56 -17.56 -14.13 21.00
N ARG A 57 -18.51 -13.32 21.45
CA ARG A 57 -18.47 -11.87 21.25
C ARG A 57 -17.37 -11.31 22.15
N MET A 58 -16.30 -10.82 21.56
CA MET A 58 -15.21 -10.18 22.28
C MET A 58 -15.61 -8.73 22.61
N PRO A 59 -15.51 -8.28 23.88
CA PRO A 59 -15.88 -6.93 24.27
C PRO A 59 -15.20 -5.84 23.47
N ASN A 60 -13.92 -6.07 23.10
CA ASN A 60 -13.08 -5.13 22.34
C ASN A 60 -13.09 -5.39 20.83
N GLN A 61 -14.06 -6.15 20.31
CA GLN A 61 -14.13 -6.38 18.87
C GLN A 61 -14.65 -5.12 18.17
N ILE A 62 -13.98 -4.75 17.06
CA ILE A 62 -14.43 -3.67 16.19
C ILE A 62 -15.85 -4.02 15.70
N GLY A 63 -16.78 -3.05 15.83
CA GLY A 63 -18.17 -3.24 15.44
C GLY A 63 -18.33 -3.43 13.92
N PRO A 64 -19.41 -4.11 13.48
CA PRO A 64 -19.63 -4.47 12.07
C PRO A 64 -19.58 -3.28 11.12
N HIS A 65 -20.13 -2.13 11.52
CA HIS A 65 -20.11 -0.92 10.71
C HIS A 65 -18.69 -0.41 10.43
N LEU A 66 -17.83 -0.41 11.44
CA LEU A 66 -16.42 -0.03 11.29
C LEU A 66 -15.64 -1.07 10.49
N GLU A 67 -15.95 -2.36 10.66
CA GLU A 67 -15.37 -3.41 9.83
C GLU A 67 -15.66 -3.19 8.34
N GLN A 68 -16.93 -2.89 8.00
CA GLN A 68 -17.33 -2.61 6.61
C GLN A 68 -16.59 -1.39 6.04
N LYS A 69 -16.44 -0.31 6.83
CA LYS A 69 -15.67 0.87 6.40
C LYS A 69 -14.20 0.53 6.15
N ILE A 70 -13.56 -0.25 7.02
CA ILE A 70 -12.18 -0.70 6.84
C ILE A 70 -12.04 -1.55 5.57
N ILE A 71 -12.96 -2.48 5.33
CA ILE A 71 -12.96 -3.35 4.16
C ILE A 71 -13.15 -2.53 2.88
N ALA A 72 -14.16 -1.65 2.85
CA ALA A 72 -14.43 -0.79 1.71
C ALA A 72 -13.22 0.11 1.38
N PHE A 73 -12.62 0.73 2.41
CA PHE A 73 -11.43 1.55 2.24
C PHE A 73 -10.23 0.74 1.71
N ALA A 74 -10.00 -0.47 2.24
CA ALA A 74 -8.91 -1.34 1.81
C ALA A 74 -9.09 -1.85 0.37
N LEU A 75 -10.32 -2.03 -0.10
CA LEU A 75 -10.62 -2.41 -1.49
C LEU A 75 -10.53 -1.20 -2.43
N GLY A 76 -10.97 -0.02 -2.00
CA GLY A 76 -10.79 1.21 -2.77
C GLY A 76 -9.32 1.63 -2.92
N HIS A 77 -8.48 1.25 -1.94
CA HIS A 77 -7.05 1.56 -1.91
C HIS A 77 -6.20 0.31 -1.68
N PRO A 78 -6.16 -0.64 -2.62
CA PRO A 78 -5.55 -1.96 -2.40
C PRO A 78 -4.05 -1.92 -2.13
N GLY A 79 -3.36 -0.86 -2.51
CA GLY A 79 -1.93 -0.64 -2.25
C GLY A 79 -1.60 -0.29 -0.80
N LEU A 80 -2.57 0.18 -0.01
CA LEU A 80 -2.31 0.67 1.34
C LEU A 80 -2.22 -0.47 2.35
N GLY A 81 -1.17 -0.44 3.19
CA GLY A 81 -1.03 -1.36 4.33
C GLY A 81 -1.88 -0.95 5.54
N PRO A 82 -2.09 -1.84 6.54
CA PRO A 82 -2.93 -1.58 7.71
C PRO A 82 -2.59 -0.29 8.47
N ARG A 83 -1.30 0.02 8.61
CA ARG A 83 -0.82 1.24 9.27
C ARG A 83 -1.27 2.50 8.53
N ARG A 84 -1.16 2.50 7.20
CA ARG A 84 -1.57 3.63 6.37
C ARG A 84 -3.09 3.76 6.31
N ILE A 85 -3.83 2.65 6.23
CA ILE A 85 -5.30 2.62 6.33
C ILE A 85 -5.76 3.23 7.66
N ALA A 86 -5.13 2.88 8.78
CA ALA A 86 -5.45 3.44 10.09
C ALA A 86 -5.20 4.96 10.13
N ALA A 87 -4.08 5.42 9.56
CA ALA A 87 -3.73 6.84 9.49
C ALA A 87 -4.73 7.63 8.62
N GLU A 88 -5.12 7.09 7.45
CA GLU A 88 -6.12 7.75 6.59
C GLU A 88 -7.49 7.81 7.25
N LEU A 89 -7.97 6.73 7.84
CA LEU A 89 -9.27 6.70 8.51
C LEU A 89 -9.35 7.66 9.71
N ALA A 90 -8.21 7.99 10.33
CA ALA A 90 -8.14 8.97 11.41
C ALA A 90 -8.34 10.44 10.94
N ARG A 91 -8.20 10.71 9.63
CA ARG A 91 -8.41 12.05 9.07
C ARG A 91 -9.89 12.41 9.02
N GLN A 92 -10.22 13.69 9.21
CA GLN A 92 -11.61 14.20 9.17
C GLN A 92 -12.29 13.90 7.82
N LYS A 93 -11.55 13.98 6.70
CA LYS A 93 -12.00 13.62 5.35
C LYS A 93 -12.64 12.22 5.29
N TRP A 94 -12.17 11.27 6.10
CA TRP A 94 -12.63 9.89 6.14
C TRP A 94 -13.46 9.55 7.40
N GLY A 95 -13.82 10.58 8.17
CA GLY A 95 -14.71 10.46 9.33
C GLY A 95 -14.02 10.44 10.69
N GLY A 96 -12.69 10.74 10.76
CA GLY A 96 -11.96 10.89 12.01
C GLY A 96 -11.88 9.62 12.88
N ILE A 97 -11.92 8.45 12.26
CA ILE A 97 -12.04 7.15 12.92
C ILE A 97 -10.67 6.72 13.46
N ARG A 98 -10.49 6.78 14.78
CA ARG A 98 -9.26 6.32 15.44
C ARG A 98 -9.29 4.81 15.67
N ILE A 99 -8.50 4.08 14.89
CA ILE A 99 -8.33 2.61 15.00
C ILE A 99 -6.84 2.30 14.95
N SER A 100 -6.38 1.35 15.77
CA SER A 100 -5.00 0.89 15.72
C SER A 100 -4.71 0.11 14.42
N GLU A 101 -3.46 0.16 13.95
CA GLU A 101 -3.00 -0.65 12.81
C GLU A 101 -3.27 -2.15 12.99
N HIS A 102 -3.11 -2.63 14.23
CA HIS A 102 -3.41 -4.03 14.59
C HIS A 102 -4.92 -4.34 14.48
N GLY A 103 -5.77 -3.39 14.83
CA GLY A 103 -7.22 -3.51 14.65
C GLY A 103 -7.59 -3.65 13.19
N VAL A 104 -7.05 -2.80 12.33
CA VAL A 104 -7.23 -2.88 10.87
C VAL A 104 -6.71 -4.22 10.34
N TRP A 105 -5.51 -4.64 10.74
CA TRP A 105 -4.92 -5.91 10.30
C TRP A 105 -5.80 -7.11 10.69
N ARG A 106 -6.32 -7.16 11.93
CA ARG A 106 -7.21 -8.24 12.39
C ARG A 106 -8.51 -8.30 11.60
N VAL A 107 -9.10 -7.15 11.26
CA VAL A 107 -10.29 -7.11 10.40
C VAL A 107 -9.96 -7.71 9.04
N LEU A 108 -8.89 -7.25 8.40
CA LEU A 108 -8.49 -7.73 7.09
C LEU A 108 -8.13 -9.23 7.09
N CYS A 109 -7.54 -9.74 8.17
CA CYS A 109 -7.27 -11.18 8.32
C CYS A 109 -8.58 -12.00 8.38
N ARG A 110 -9.59 -11.53 9.13
CA ARG A 110 -10.88 -12.25 9.25
C ARG A 110 -11.57 -12.43 7.91
N VAL A 111 -11.46 -11.46 7.02
CA VAL A 111 -12.08 -11.50 5.68
C VAL A 111 -11.12 -11.97 4.58
N GLY A 112 -9.91 -12.41 4.96
CA GLY A 112 -8.93 -12.90 3.98
C GLY A 112 -8.30 -11.83 3.10
N LEU A 113 -8.35 -10.53 3.46
CA LEU A 113 -7.87 -9.38 2.68
C LEU A 113 -6.60 -8.74 3.25
N ASN A 114 -5.86 -9.46 4.08
CA ASN A 114 -4.69 -8.95 4.80
C ASN A 114 -3.49 -8.63 3.91
N THR A 115 -3.41 -9.19 2.70
CA THR A 115 -2.34 -8.88 1.75
C THR A 115 -2.86 -8.06 0.57
N ARG A 116 -1.96 -7.23 -0.02
CA ARG A 116 -2.25 -6.49 -1.25
C ARG A 116 -2.70 -7.41 -2.39
N ALA A 117 -1.99 -8.53 -2.57
CA ALA A 117 -2.30 -9.51 -3.61
C ALA A 117 -3.73 -10.05 -3.51
N LYS A 118 -4.18 -10.40 -2.29
CA LYS A 118 -5.55 -10.86 -2.05
C LYS A 118 -6.59 -9.79 -2.37
N ARG A 119 -6.32 -8.52 -2.03
CA ARG A 119 -7.21 -7.41 -2.39
C ARG A 119 -7.26 -7.17 -3.89
N LEU A 120 -6.11 -7.15 -4.57
CA LEU A 120 -6.05 -7.02 -6.02
C LEU A 120 -6.69 -8.21 -6.74
N ALA A 121 -6.48 -9.45 -6.26
CA ALA A 121 -7.10 -10.63 -6.81
C ALA A 121 -8.64 -10.60 -6.69
N LEU A 122 -9.17 -10.09 -5.56
CA LEU A 122 -10.60 -9.92 -5.40
C LEU A 122 -11.16 -8.89 -6.37
N ILE A 123 -10.48 -7.73 -6.52
CA ILE A 123 -10.93 -6.64 -7.40
C ILE A 123 -10.80 -7.04 -8.88
N ALA A 124 -9.68 -7.62 -9.27
CA ALA A 124 -9.37 -7.93 -10.66
C ALA A 124 -9.77 -9.34 -11.08
N ARG A 125 -10.27 -10.18 -10.17
CA ARG A 125 -10.50 -11.63 -10.38
C ARG A 125 -9.26 -12.36 -10.90
N HIS A 126 -8.06 -11.89 -10.56
CA HIS A 126 -6.79 -12.51 -10.94
C HIS A 126 -6.26 -13.39 -9.81
N ARG A 127 -5.61 -14.50 -10.22
CA ARG A 127 -4.78 -15.32 -9.31
C ARG A 127 -3.56 -14.49 -8.91
N ASP A 128 -3.09 -14.69 -7.66
CA ASP A 128 -1.98 -13.99 -7.04
C ASP A 128 -0.70 -14.05 -7.92
N PRO A 129 -0.21 -12.94 -8.48
CA PRO A 129 0.99 -12.95 -9.30
C PRO A 129 2.29 -12.67 -8.51
N TYR A 130 2.23 -12.56 -7.17
CA TYR A 130 3.39 -12.13 -6.40
C TYR A 130 3.97 -13.26 -5.54
N GLU A 131 5.05 -13.89 -6.03
CA GLU A 131 6.01 -14.57 -5.15
C GLU A 131 6.61 -13.55 -4.17
N ARG A 132 6.58 -13.91 -2.88
CA ARG A 132 7.23 -13.14 -1.83
C ARG A 132 8.73 -13.06 -2.14
N LYS A 133 9.23 -11.89 -2.47
CA LYS A 133 10.67 -11.65 -2.43
C LYS A 133 11.13 -11.84 -0.99
N PRO A 134 12.24 -12.57 -0.76
CA PRO A 134 12.76 -12.76 0.59
C PRO A 134 12.98 -11.40 1.27
N ASP A 135 12.63 -11.32 2.56
CA ASP A 135 12.82 -10.12 3.36
C ASP A 135 14.30 -9.72 3.32
N ARG A 136 14.58 -8.55 2.75
CA ARG A 136 15.91 -7.97 2.83
C ARG A 136 16.16 -7.57 4.29
N PRO A 137 17.34 -7.86 4.85
CA PRO A 137 17.69 -7.34 6.17
C PRO A 137 17.54 -5.81 6.17
N PRO A 138 17.10 -5.22 7.30
CA PRO A 138 16.94 -3.77 7.38
C PRO A 138 18.28 -3.08 7.09
N PRO A 139 18.25 -1.94 6.36
CA PRO A 139 19.47 -1.21 6.07
C PRO A 139 20.13 -0.74 7.37
N GLU A 140 21.43 -0.96 7.52
CA GLU A 140 22.20 -0.64 8.73
C GLU A 140 22.25 0.85 9.08
N ARG A 141 21.90 1.75 8.14
CA ARG A 141 21.83 3.21 8.37
C ARG A 141 20.63 3.80 7.63
N HIS A 142 19.78 4.48 8.37
CA HIS A 142 18.71 5.30 7.81
C HIS A 142 19.27 6.61 7.26
N ILE A 143 18.69 7.07 6.14
CA ILE A 143 18.93 8.43 5.65
C ILE A 143 18.00 9.33 6.44
N ASP A 144 18.58 10.30 7.15
CA ASP A 144 17.86 11.24 7.98
C ASP A 144 17.99 12.64 7.46
N ALA A 145 16.90 13.40 7.56
CA ALA A 145 16.84 14.83 7.41
C ALA A 145 15.88 15.38 8.48
N SER A 146 16.25 16.49 9.09
CA SER A 146 15.50 17.06 10.20
C SER A 146 14.46 18.07 9.72
N VAL A 147 14.74 18.78 8.63
CA VAL A 147 13.89 19.83 8.08
C VAL A 147 13.80 19.73 6.56
N PRO A 148 12.70 20.23 5.95
CA PRO A 148 12.58 20.29 4.50
C PRO A 148 13.76 21.03 3.85
N GLY A 149 14.19 20.54 2.68
CA GLY A 149 15.31 21.09 1.93
C GLY A 149 16.71 20.69 2.46
N GLU A 150 16.82 20.05 3.62
CA GLU A 150 18.12 19.57 4.12
C GLU A 150 18.70 18.52 3.17
N LYS A 151 17.88 17.57 2.72
CA LYS A 151 18.25 16.56 1.73
C LYS A 151 17.13 16.32 0.75
N VAL A 152 17.43 16.44 -0.52
CA VAL A 152 16.56 16.07 -1.62
C VAL A 152 17.21 14.96 -2.42
N GLN A 153 16.48 13.90 -2.73
CA GLN A 153 16.95 12.84 -3.61
C GLN A 153 16.32 12.99 -4.98
N LEU A 154 17.16 12.86 -6.03
CA LEU A 154 16.72 12.88 -7.41
C LEU A 154 17.06 11.55 -8.10
N ASP A 155 16.16 11.13 -8.99
CA ASP A 155 16.36 9.95 -9.83
C ASP A 155 15.47 10.03 -11.07
N CYS A 156 15.86 9.28 -12.13
CA CYS A 156 15.15 9.18 -13.38
C CYS A 156 14.57 7.77 -13.56
N PHE A 157 13.29 7.68 -13.91
CA PHE A 157 12.59 6.43 -14.11
C PHE A 157 12.15 6.26 -15.56
N PHE A 158 12.44 5.09 -16.15
CA PHE A 158 12.02 4.73 -17.49
C PHE A 158 10.52 4.40 -17.51
N VAL A 159 9.72 5.21 -18.20
CA VAL A 159 8.27 4.96 -18.36
C VAL A 159 8.00 4.07 -19.56
N GLY A 160 8.66 4.32 -20.69
CA GLY A 160 8.50 3.53 -21.89
C GLY A 160 8.58 4.33 -23.19
N ARG A 161 8.27 3.67 -24.30
CA ARG A 161 8.05 4.32 -25.60
C ARG A 161 6.56 4.37 -25.85
N LEU A 162 6.03 5.56 -25.96
CA LEU A 162 4.59 5.77 -26.15
C LEU A 162 4.27 6.08 -27.62
N ALA A 163 3.09 5.67 -28.08
CA ALA A 163 2.62 6.00 -29.40
C ALA A 163 2.51 7.53 -29.58
N GLY A 164 3.03 8.02 -30.70
CA GLY A 164 3.04 9.46 -31.00
C GLY A 164 4.16 10.26 -30.33
N THR A 165 5.06 9.63 -29.56
CA THR A 165 6.26 10.29 -29.01
C THR A 165 7.49 10.02 -29.87
N LYS A 166 8.32 11.05 -30.05
CA LYS A 166 9.64 10.90 -30.69
C LYS A 166 10.68 10.50 -29.62
N GLY A 167 10.86 9.19 -29.39
CA GLY A 167 11.83 8.67 -28.43
C GLY A 167 11.24 7.99 -27.21
N THR A 168 11.97 8.05 -26.13
CA THR A 168 11.65 7.40 -24.85
C THR A 168 11.11 8.43 -23.87
N VAL A 169 10.07 8.07 -23.13
CA VAL A 169 9.51 8.88 -22.05
C VAL A 169 10.19 8.50 -20.74
N TRP A 170 10.70 9.50 -20.05
CA TRP A 170 11.33 9.40 -18.75
C TRP A 170 10.57 10.23 -17.72
N GLN A 171 10.41 9.68 -16.54
CA GLN A 171 9.96 10.40 -15.35
C GLN A 171 11.18 10.89 -14.59
N TYR A 172 11.25 12.19 -14.36
CA TYR A 172 12.24 12.84 -13.51
C TYR A 172 11.59 13.08 -12.16
N THR A 173 12.18 12.56 -11.11
CA THR A 173 11.59 12.57 -9.77
C THR A 173 12.54 13.19 -8.77
N ALA A 174 12.03 14.06 -7.93
CA ALA A 174 12.71 14.58 -6.75
C ALA A 174 11.84 14.33 -5.52
N ILE A 175 12.44 14.01 -4.39
CA ILE A 175 11.75 13.87 -3.10
C ILE A 175 12.54 14.54 -2.00
N ASP A 176 11.86 15.35 -1.20
CA ASP A 176 12.42 15.84 0.05
C ASP A 176 12.35 14.75 1.13
N VAL A 177 13.51 14.44 1.70
CA VAL A 177 13.65 13.32 2.64
C VAL A 177 12.89 13.56 3.95
N ALA A 178 12.88 14.80 4.44
CA ALA A 178 12.23 15.14 5.71
C ALA A 178 10.71 15.07 5.64
N SER A 179 10.12 15.62 4.57
CA SER A 179 8.67 15.74 4.41
C SER A 179 8.04 14.66 3.54
N ALA A 180 8.85 13.94 2.74
CA ALA A 180 8.41 13.10 1.63
C ALA A 180 7.63 13.86 0.54
N PHE A 181 7.71 15.19 0.49
CA PHE A 181 7.14 15.98 -0.60
C PHE A 181 7.84 15.63 -1.90
N THR A 182 7.06 15.28 -2.92
CA THR A 182 7.57 14.70 -4.17
C THR A 182 7.21 15.58 -5.35
N TRP A 183 8.22 15.85 -6.17
CA TRP A 183 8.08 16.47 -7.50
C TRP A 183 8.36 15.41 -8.54
N ALA A 184 7.54 15.35 -9.59
CA ALA A 184 7.83 14.51 -10.73
C ALA A 184 7.28 15.16 -12.00
N GLU A 185 7.96 14.90 -13.12
CA GLU A 185 7.58 15.39 -14.42
C GLU A 185 8.00 14.42 -15.52
N LEU A 186 7.33 14.46 -16.67
CA LEU A 186 7.60 13.60 -17.82
C LEU A 186 8.27 14.38 -18.94
N HIS A 187 9.37 13.84 -19.45
CA HIS A 187 10.02 14.37 -20.64
C HIS A 187 10.43 13.27 -21.62
N THR A 188 10.52 13.63 -22.90
CA THR A 188 11.00 12.72 -23.93
C THR A 188 12.47 12.93 -24.24
N SER A 189 13.18 11.84 -24.50
CA SER A 189 14.54 11.87 -25.03
C SER A 189 14.77 10.74 -26.02
N GLN A 190 15.85 10.81 -26.81
CA GLN A 190 16.14 9.76 -27.78
C GLN A 190 16.50 8.42 -27.14
N ARG A 191 17.32 8.41 -26.09
CA ARG A 191 17.76 7.21 -25.38
C ARG A 191 17.76 7.40 -23.85
N ASN A 192 18.65 8.26 -23.35
CA ASN A 192 18.88 8.46 -21.91
C ASN A 192 18.24 9.75 -21.40
N PRO A 193 18.01 9.89 -20.10
CA PRO A 193 17.58 11.14 -19.48
C PRO A 193 18.54 12.28 -19.86
N ARG A 194 18.02 13.52 -19.91
CA ARG A 194 18.83 14.69 -20.28
C ARG A 194 19.06 15.59 -19.07
N SER A 195 20.29 16.06 -18.92
CA SER A 195 20.72 16.97 -17.85
C SER A 195 19.94 18.29 -17.77
N ARG A 196 19.46 18.80 -18.92
CA ARG A 196 18.62 20.01 -18.94
C ARG A 196 17.34 19.86 -18.09
N HIS A 197 16.71 18.67 -18.13
CA HIS A 197 15.47 18.43 -17.36
C HIS A 197 15.77 18.21 -15.88
N THR A 198 16.84 17.52 -15.53
CA THR A 198 17.27 17.43 -14.13
C THR A 198 17.63 18.79 -13.56
N ARG A 199 18.27 19.67 -14.36
CA ARG A 199 18.54 21.06 -14.02
C ARG A 199 17.25 21.85 -13.77
N GLU A 200 16.30 21.78 -14.72
CA GLU A 200 15.01 22.47 -14.60
C GLU A 200 14.27 22.02 -13.34
N LEU A 201 14.24 20.70 -13.08
CA LEU A 201 13.62 20.13 -11.89
C LEU A 201 14.28 20.62 -10.59
N VAL A 202 15.62 20.62 -10.48
CA VAL A 202 16.29 21.07 -9.25
C VAL A 202 16.07 22.55 -8.97
N HIS A 203 16.00 23.37 -10.02
CA HIS A 203 15.64 24.80 -9.87
C HIS A 203 14.20 24.98 -9.41
N ARG A 204 13.26 24.18 -9.94
CA ARG A 204 11.86 24.15 -9.49
C ARG A 204 11.77 23.79 -8.01
N VAL A 205 12.42 22.69 -7.60
CA VAL A 205 12.47 22.24 -6.21
C VAL A 205 13.01 23.32 -5.29
N ALA A 206 14.14 23.93 -5.64
CA ALA A 206 14.76 24.99 -4.82
C ALA A 206 13.86 26.21 -4.69
N ARG A 207 13.19 26.64 -5.78
CA ARG A 207 12.25 27.77 -5.78
C ARG A 207 11.04 27.50 -4.90
N GLU A 208 10.42 26.31 -5.00
CA GLU A 208 9.26 25.95 -4.20
C GLU A 208 9.60 25.81 -2.71
N LEU A 209 10.74 25.21 -2.40
CA LEU A 209 11.25 25.17 -1.01
C LEU A 209 11.52 26.58 -0.47
N ALA A 210 12.14 27.45 -1.26
CA ALA A 210 12.41 28.84 -0.86
C ALA A 210 11.12 29.63 -0.61
N ALA A 211 10.09 29.44 -1.42
CA ALA A 211 8.78 30.05 -1.23
C ALA A 211 8.11 29.61 0.09
N ALA A 212 8.41 28.39 0.55
CA ALA A 212 7.98 27.87 1.84
C ALA A 212 8.89 28.28 3.01
N GLY A 213 9.99 28.97 2.76
CA GLY A 213 10.96 29.42 3.76
C GLY A 213 12.11 28.45 4.03
N TRP A 214 12.27 27.43 3.18
CA TRP A 214 13.32 26.41 3.31
C TRP A 214 14.43 26.62 2.29
N LYS A 215 15.65 26.23 2.64
CA LYS A 215 16.81 26.28 1.74
C LYS A 215 17.22 24.87 1.33
N LEU A 216 17.40 24.65 0.03
CA LEU A 216 18.00 23.42 -0.49
C LEU A 216 19.48 23.36 -0.09
N ARG A 217 19.89 22.30 0.64
CA ARG A 217 21.26 22.16 1.17
C ARG A 217 22.03 21.02 0.50
N GLU A 218 21.42 19.85 0.33
CA GLU A 218 22.06 18.68 -0.27
C GLU A 218 21.13 18.03 -1.29
N VAL A 219 21.70 17.69 -2.43
CA VAL A 219 21.05 16.92 -3.51
C VAL A 219 21.78 15.61 -3.65
N THR A 220 21.09 14.49 -3.37
CA THR A 220 21.65 13.13 -3.54
C THR A 220 21.14 12.54 -4.83
N THR A 221 22.04 12.01 -5.66
CA THR A 221 21.74 11.40 -6.95
C THR A 221 22.51 10.09 -7.11
N ASP A 222 22.09 9.26 -8.04
CA ASP A 222 22.92 8.18 -8.55
C ASP A 222 24.08 8.73 -9.42
N ASN A 223 24.82 7.81 -10.06
CA ASN A 223 25.93 8.17 -10.94
C ASN A 223 25.49 8.28 -12.41
N GLY A 224 24.20 8.53 -12.69
CA GLY A 224 23.70 8.71 -14.04
C GLY A 224 24.40 9.85 -14.80
N SER A 225 24.48 9.73 -16.12
CA SER A 225 25.14 10.72 -16.96
C SER A 225 24.49 12.10 -16.88
N GLU A 226 23.17 12.15 -16.69
CA GLU A 226 22.34 13.33 -16.50
C GLU A 226 22.71 14.14 -15.24
N PHE A 227 23.15 13.45 -14.18
CA PHE A 227 23.58 14.07 -12.92
C PHE A 227 25.07 14.36 -12.86
N ARG A 228 25.87 13.70 -13.69
CA ARG A 228 27.33 13.94 -13.82
C ARG A 228 27.66 15.09 -14.78
N ALA A 229 26.71 15.50 -15.61
CA ALA A 229 26.87 16.60 -16.55
C ALA A 229 27.20 17.90 -15.83
N HIS A 230 28.09 18.72 -16.40
CA HIS A 230 28.44 20.04 -15.85
C HIS A 230 27.23 20.92 -15.66
N GLU A 231 26.30 20.91 -16.62
CA GLU A 231 25.07 21.67 -16.58
C GLU A 231 24.25 21.45 -15.30
N PHE A 232 24.13 20.21 -14.82
CA PHE A 232 23.42 19.90 -13.58
C PHE A 232 24.25 20.27 -12.35
N ARG A 233 25.54 20.00 -12.37
CA ARG A 233 26.45 20.31 -11.25
C ARG A 233 26.52 21.81 -11.00
N ASP A 234 26.64 22.60 -12.07
CA ASP A 234 26.68 24.06 -12.00
C ASP A 234 25.36 24.63 -11.47
N ALA A 235 24.23 24.04 -11.87
CA ALA A 235 22.93 24.40 -11.36
C ALA A 235 22.82 24.17 -9.84
N VAL A 236 23.22 22.99 -9.37
CA VAL A 236 23.21 22.68 -7.92
C VAL A 236 24.14 23.63 -7.16
N ALA A 237 25.33 23.90 -7.69
CA ALA A 237 26.30 24.83 -7.09
C ALA A 237 25.75 26.28 -7.04
N SER A 238 25.11 26.76 -8.12
CA SER A 238 24.50 28.10 -8.17
C SER A 238 23.40 28.31 -7.14
N LEU A 239 22.71 27.22 -6.73
CA LEU A 239 21.70 27.23 -5.67
C LEU A 239 22.32 27.23 -4.24
N GLY A 240 23.65 27.16 -4.16
CA GLY A 240 24.37 27.04 -2.88
C GLY A 240 24.16 25.69 -2.20
N ALA A 241 23.78 24.67 -2.97
CA ALA A 241 23.57 23.31 -2.49
C ALA A 241 24.78 22.41 -2.81
N ARG A 242 24.92 21.31 -2.08
CA ARG A 242 25.96 20.32 -2.32
C ARG A 242 25.39 19.12 -3.04
N GLN A 243 25.98 18.72 -4.16
CA GLN A 243 25.69 17.44 -4.79
C GLN A 243 26.44 16.29 -4.10
N ARG A 244 25.72 15.22 -3.82
CA ARG A 244 26.27 13.98 -3.28
C ARG A 244 25.89 12.79 -4.17
N PHE A 245 26.88 12.07 -4.63
CA PHE A 245 26.65 10.83 -5.34
C PHE A 245 26.52 9.64 -4.38
N ILE A 246 25.60 8.73 -4.66
CA ILE A 246 25.55 7.46 -3.95
C ILE A 246 26.79 6.63 -4.29
N ARG A 247 27.31 5.90 -3.30
CA ARG A 247 28.45 5.01 -3.52
C ARG A 247 28.01 3.80 -4.35
N ALA A 248 28.81 3.43 -5.35
CA ALA A 248 28.60 2.21 -6.13
C ALA A 248 28.44 0.99 -5.18
N GLY A 249 27.45 0.14 -5.44
CA GLY A 249 27.17 -1.03 -4.60
C GLY A 249 26.37 -0.77 -3.33
N ARG A 250 25.91 0.48 -3.06
CA ARG A 250 25.02 0.82 -1.94
C ARG A 250 23.70 1.47 -2.42
N PRO A 251 22.80 0.72 -3.05
CA PRO A 251 21.52 1.24 -3.56
C PRO A 251 20.64 1.84 -2.45
N ASN A 252 20.77 1.39 -1.21
CA ASN A 252 19.99 1.88 -0.07
C ASN A 252 20.16 3.39 0.19
N SER A 253 21.18 4.02 -0.39
CA SER A 253 21.42 5.47 -0.21
C SER A 253 20.46 6.36 -1.02
N ASN A 254 19.67 5.81 -1.97
CA ASN A 254 18.65 6.53 -2.74
C ASN A 254 17.22 6.00 -2.45
N GLY A 255 17.05 5.31 -1.33
CA GLY A 255 15.85 4.56 -1.01
C GLY A 255 14.56 5.37 -0.89
N CYS A 256 14.62 6.70 -0.63
CA CYS A 256 13.42 7.52 -0.56
C CYS A 256 12.85 7.77 -1.95
N VAL A 257 13.67 8.16 -2.94
CA VAL A 257 13.22 8.41 -4.30
C VAL A 257 12.82 7.11 -4.99
N GLU A 258 13.57 6.01 -4.80
CA GLU A 258 13.19 4.69 -5.31
C GLU A 258 11.81 4.26 -4.76
N ARG A 259 11.55 4.50 -3.48
CA ARG A 259 10.26 4.21 -2.86
C ARG A 259 9.15 5.09 -3.44
N ALA A 260 9.41 6.38 -3.67
CA ALA A 260 8.45 7.28 -4.30
C ALA A 260 8.14 6.83 -5.73
N GLN A 261 9.15 6.51 -6.53
CA GLN A 261 8.99 5.97 -7.89
C GLN A 261 8.17 4.68 -7.91
N LEU A 262 8.48 3.73 -7.00
CA LEU A 262 7.70 2.51 -6.88
C LEU A 262 6.23 2.80 -6.52
N THR A 263 6.00 3.77 -5.66
CA THR A 263 4.64 4.18 -5.27
C THR A 263 3.89 4.82 -6.43
N ILE A 264 4.54 5.71 -7.20
CA ILE A 264 3.99 6.29 -8.43
C ILE A 264 3.70 5.20 -9.47
N LEU A 265 4.64 4.26 -9.66
CA LEU A 265 4.44 3.13 -10.57
C LEU A 265 3.19 2.31 -10.21
N GLU A 266 3.00 2.05 -8.93
CA GLU A 266 1.92 1.18 -8.47
C GLU A 266 0.57 1.87 -8.40
N GLU A 267 0.53 3.14 -8.08
CA GLU A 267 -0.71 3.86 -7.78
C GLU A 267 -1.13 4.83 -8.89
N CYS A 268 -0.19 5.28 -9.72
CA CYS A 268 -0.46 6.14 -10.86
C CYS A 268 -0.32 5.36 -12.20
N TRP A 269 0.87 4.84 -12.50
CA TRP A 269 1.13 4.27 -13.83
C TRP A 269 0.37 2.98 -14.09
N ARG A 270 0.37 2.01 -13.20
CA ARG A 270 -0.35 0.76 -13.41
C ARG A 270 -1.85 0.97 -13.64
N PRO A 271 -2.56 1.82 -12.87
CA PRO A 271 -3.95 2.16 -13.16
C PRO A 271 -4.12 2.91 -14.50
N ALA A 272 -3.23 3.85 -14.84
CA ALA A 272 -3.30 4.60 -16.09
C ALA A 272 -3.15 3.68 -17.32
N PHE A 273 -2.13 2.81 -17.31
CA PHE A 273 -1.93 1.80 -18.36
C PHE A 273 -3.03 0.74 -18.43
N ALA A 274 -3.68 0.42 -17.32
CA ALA A 274 -4.82 -0.49 -17.32
C ALA A 274 -6.08 0.12 -17.92
N ARG A 275 -6.24 1.45 -17.83
CA ARG A 275 -7.40 2.18 -18.41
C ARG A 275 -7.25 2.47 -19.89
N SER A 276 -6.02 2.60 -20.39
CA SER A 276 -5.75 2.98 -21.78
C SER A 276 -4.81 1.99 -22.45
N LEU A 277 -5.29 1.36 -23.53
CA LEU A 277 -4.46 0.46 -24.35
C LEU A 277 -3.33 1.21 -25.08
N ILE A 278 -3.53 2.48 -25.41
CA ILE A 278 -2.56 3.33 -26.11
C ILE A 278 -2.49 4.67 -25.36
N PRO A 279 -1.75 4.73 -24.25
CA PRO A 279 -1.66 5.96 -23.47
C PRO A 279 -0.88 7.04 -24.23
N LYS A 280 -1.41 8.26 -24.20
CA LYS A 280 -0.73 9.44 -24.75
C LYS A 280 0.08 10.10 -23.61
N MET A 281 1.25 10.66 -23.95
CA MET A 281 2.10 11.35 -22.98
C MET A 281 1.37 12.47 -22.23
N THR A 282 0.55 13.26 -22.92
CA THR A 282 -0.24 14.34 -22.31
C THR A 282 -1.24 13.84 -21.28
N GLY A 283 -1.91 12.70 -21.56
CA GLY A 283 -2.81 12.06 -20.59
C GLY A 283 -2.07 11.55 -19.38
N LEU A 284 -0.90 10.91 -19.58
CA LEU A 284 -0.07 10.45 -18.47
C LEU A 284 0.49 11.62 -17.64
N ALA A 285 0.87 12.74 -18.25
CA ALA A 285 1.31 13.93 -17.54
C ALA A 285 0.17 14.47 -16.65
N HIS A 286 -1.03 14.57 -17.17
CA HIS A 286 -2.21 14.97 -16.40
C HIS A 286 -2.52 14.00 -15.24
N ASP A 287 -2.45 12.69 -15.50
CA ASP A 287 -2.64 11.67 -14.45
C ASP A 287 -1.55 11.79 -13.35
N LEU A 288 -0.30 12.08 -13.72
CA LEU A 288 0.79 12.30 -12.78
C LEU A 288 0.57 13.55 -11.93
N ASP A 289 0.19 14.68 -12.56
CA ASP A 289 -0.08 15.93 -11.86
C ASP A 289 -1.23 15.78 -10.84
N ALA A 290 -2.33 15.15 -11.25
CA ALA A 290 -3.45 14.86 -10.36
C ALA A 290 -3.04 13.93 -9.21
N TYR A 291 -2.24 12.92 -9.49
CA TYR A 291 -1.72 12.01 -8.48
C TYR A 291 -0.78 12.71 -7.50
N LEU A 292 0.11 13.59 -7.96
CA LEU A 292 1.03 14.34 -7.10
C LEU A 292 0.29 15.31 -6.18
N ILE A 293 -0.83 15.88 -6.64
CA ILE A 293 -1.68 16.70 -5.77
C ILE A 293 -2.23 15.84 -4.62
N ASP A 294 -2.83 14.69 -4.89
CA ASP A 294 -3.28 13.78 -3.83
C ASP A 294 -2.13 13.32 -2.93
N TYR A 295 -1.00 12.91 -3.53
CA TYR A 295 0.17 12.41 -2.83
C TYR A 295 0.75 13.43 -1.86
N ASN A 296 0.91 14.70 -2.29
CA ASN A 296 1.55 15.73 -1.50
C ASN A 296 0.60 16.46 -0.55
N TYR A 297 -0.65 16.70 -0.95
CA TYR A 297 -1.56 17.60 -0.21
C TYR A 297 -2.68 16.89 0.53
N ASP A 298 -3.01 15.66 0.15
CA ASP A 298 -4.16 14.94 0.71
C ASP A 298 -3.81 13.62 1.40
N ARG A 299 -2.67 13.00 1.04
CA ARG A 299 -2.31 11.68 1.51
C ARG A 299 -1.48 11.72 2.80
N ALA A 300 -1.85 10.89 3.80
CA ALA A 300 -1.05 10.70 5.01
C ALA A 300 0.15 9.77 4.73
N HIS A 301 1.35 10.20 5.12
CA HIS A 301 2.58 9.45 4.97
C HIS A 301 3.03 8.84 6.30
N THR A 302 3.08 7.50 6.38
CA THR A 302 3.42 6.75 7.60
C THR A 302 4.91 6.42 7.70
N GLY A 303 5.75 7.12 6.97
CA GLY A 303 7.21 7.03 7.08
C GLY A 303 7.70 7.43 8.47
N ARG A 304 8.96 7.03 8.78
CA ARG A 304 9.56 7.34 10.08
C ARG A 304 9.62 8.83 10.39
N LEU A 305 9.91 9.64 9.37
CA LEU A 305 10.03 11.10 9.53
C LEU A 305 8.68 11.82 9.45
N THR A 306 7.76 11.33 8.62
CA THR A 306 6.46 11.96 8.40
C THR A 306 5.39 11.60 9.44
N GLN A 307 5.51 10.44 10.08
CA GLN A 307 4.67 9.98 11.22
C GLN A 307 3.15 10.14 11.03
N GLY A 308 2.66 9.96 9.81
CA GLY A 308 1.24 10.10 9.48
C GLY A 308 0.83 11.48 9.00
N GLN A 309 1.75 12.43 8.95
CA GLN A 309 1.48 13.77 8.42
C GLN A 309 1.42 13.77 6.88
N VAL A 310 0.77 14.79 6.35
CA VAL A 310 0.73 15.07 4.92
C VAL A 310 2.00 15.86 4.54
N PRO A 311 2.69 15.53 3.44
CA PRO A 311 3.92 16.20 3.04
C PRO A 311 3.80 17.74 2.98
N ALA A 312 2.71 18.24 2.41
CA ALA A 312 2.48 19.68 2.33
C ALA A 312 2.29 20.36 3.69
N ASP A 313 1.74 19.66 4.70
CA ASP A 313 1.64 20.20 6.06
C ASP A 313 3.03 20.39 6.69
N ILE A 314 3.98 19.49 6.37
CA ILE A 314 5.37 19.60 6.86
C ILE A 314 6.11 20.75 6.14
N VAL A 315 5.91 20.89 4.81
CA VAL A 315 6.61 21.93 4.02
C VAL A 315 6.03 23.30 4.24
N TYR A 316 4.71 23.46 4.21
CA TYR A 316 4.03 24.75 4.18
C TYR A 316 3.38 25.12 5.53
N GLY A 317 3.09 24.17 6.40
CA GLY A 317 2.41 24.41 7.67
C GLY A 317 1.09 25.15 7.49
N ALA A 318 0.90 26.23 8.24
CA ALA A 318 -0.30 27.08 8.14
C ALA A 318 -0.44 27.86 6.81
N ARG A 319 0.59 27.87 5.97
CA ARG A 319 0.58 28.52 4.64
C ARG A 319 0.15 27.57 3.53
N LYS A 320 -0.29 26.38 3.87
CA LYS A 320 -0.75 25.37 2.89
C LYS A 320 -1.96 25.91 2.13
N THR A 321 -1.77 26.21 0.86
CA THR A 321 -2.85 26.44 -0.09
C THR A 321 -2.88 25.24 -1.01
N SER A 322 -4.00 24.50 -1.06
CA SER A 322 -4.16 23.45 -2.08
C SER A 322 -4.11 24.11 -3.45
N PRO A 323 -3.30 23.61 -4.40
CA PRO A 323 -3.45 24.02 -5.78
C PRO A 323 -4.90 23.77 -6.18
N GLY A 324 -5.57 24.80 -6.72
CA GLY A 324 -6.99 24.73 -7.10
C GLY A 324 -7.26 23.48 -7.95
N ARG A 325 -8.36 22.82 -7.62
CA ARG A 325 -8.90 21.72 -8.44
C ARG A 325 -9.44 22.25 -9.75
#